data_ba227edd863a2b413bb5325ffb09586b
#
_entry.id   ba227edd863a2b413bb5325ffb09586b
#
_cell.length_a   1.000
_cell.length_b   1.000
_cell.length_c   1.000
_cell.angle_alpha   90.00
_cell.angle_beta   90.00
_cell.angle_gamma   90.00
#
_symmetry.space_group_name_H-M   'P 1'
#
loop_
_entity.id
_entity.type
_entity.pdbx_description
1 polymer ?
#
loop_
_entity_poly.entity_id
_entity_poly.type
_entity_poly.pdbx_seq_one_letter_code
_entity_poly.pdbx_strand_id
1 'polypeptide(L)'
;MRAFIPSETALVLGGGGAKGAYEVGAIAALDALGVKAGSVFGTSVGALHAAMYAQGSMDAAAELWSSIRLSDVVSEESLAIADDAENIFDHPEKLLEFITRYAHQKGMDVSPLMEILHRLIDEDRVRRSGVRLGVVTTRFPSLAMAEKRLEEMEAGSLHDWLMASASCFPIFPMKQVGGDRYIDGGFCDNTPVEMAVRSGARDIIAIDIGKHRSHTQYD
;
A
#
# COMPACT_ATOMS: atom_id res chain seq x y z
N MET A 1 13.19 -16.85 -25.35
CA MET A 1 12.64 -16.06 -24.22
C MET A 1 11.14 -16.33 -24.18
N ARG A 2 10.59 -16.81 -23.06
CA ARG A 2 9.15 -17.06 -22.93
C ARG A 2 8.44 -15.70 -22.83
N ALA A 3 7.38 -15.50 -23.62
CA ALA A 3 6.57 -14.30 -23.53
C ALA A 3 5.67 -14.36 -22.27
N PHE A 4 5.57 -13.25 -21.56
CA PHE A 4 4.59 -13.10 -20.49
C PHE A 4 3.18 -13.01 -21.08
N ILE A 5 2.26 -13.82 -20.55
CA ILE A 5 0.85 -13.78 -20.94
C ILE A 5 0.11 -12.97 -19.87
N PRO A 6 -0.45 -11.79 -20.19
CA PRO A 6 -1.04 -10.91 -19.19
C PRO A 6 -2.05 -11.58 -18.27
N SER A 7 -2.95 -12.41 -18.81
CA SER A 7 -3.94 -13.14 -18.01
C SER A 7 -3.37 -14.17 -17.03
N GLU A 8 -2.12 -14.60 -17.24
CA GLU A 8 -1.38 -15.57 -16.42
C GLU A 8 -0.33 -14.91 -15.53
N THR A 9 -0.07 -13.61 -15.72
CA THR A 9 0.94 -12.84 -14.99
C THR A 9 0.30 -12.06 -13.84
N ALA A 10 0.90 -12.14 -12.67
CA ALA A 10 0.57 -11.30 -11.53
C ALA A 10 1.71 -10.33 -11.21
N LEU A 11 1.34 -9.10 -10.86
CA LEU A 11 2.23 -8.13 -10.25
C LEU A 11 1.94 -8.09 -8.75
N VAL A 12 2.98 -8.14 -7.93
CA VAL A 12 2.89 -8.06 -6.46
C VAL A 12 3.70 -6.87 -5.98
N LEU A 13 3.06 -5.99 -5.22
CA LEU A 13 3.59 -4.71 -4.78
C LEU A 13 3.69 -4.67 -3.26
N GLY A 14 4.88 -4.45 -2.74
CA GLY A 14 5.15 -4.47 -1.31
C GLY A 14 4.83 -3.17 -0.59
N GLY A 15 4.64 -3.23 0.72
CA GLY A 15 4.53 -2.05 1.56
C GLY A 15 5.91 -1.41 1.82
N GLY A 16 5.94 -0.09 1.95
CA GLY A 16 7.22 0.61 2.20
C GLY A 16 7.15 2.13 2.29
N GLY A 17 5.96 2.71 2.40
CA GLY A 17 5.75 4.16 2.53
C GLY A 17 6.42 4.95 1.39
N ALA A 18 7.29 5.90 1.73
CA ALA A 18 7.97 6.76 0.75
C ALA A 18 8.82 6.01 -0.30
N LYS A 19 9.20 4.75 -0.04
CA LYS A 19 9.89 3.92 -1.04
C LYS A 19 8.99 3.51 -2.22
N GLY A 20 7.68 3.75 -2.14
CA GLY A 20 6.72 3.51 -3.22
C GLY A 20 7.10 4.19 -4.54
N ALA A 21 7.87 5.29 -4.49
CA ALA A 21 8.43 5.92 -5.69
C ALA A 21 9.22 4.93 -6.56
N TYR A 22 9.96 3.99 -5.93
CA TYR A 22 10.68 2.93 -6.64
C TYR A 22 9.74 1.98 -7.38
N GLU A 23 8.61 1.59 -6.77
CA GLU A 23 7.63 0.72 -7.42
C GLU A 23 7.08 1.35 -8.70
N VAL A 24 6.77 2.64 -8.67
CA VAL A 24 6.25 3.37 -9.84
C VAL A 24 7.29 3.34 -10.98
N GLY A 25 8.56 3.57 -10.67
CA GLY A 25 9.65 3.47 -11.64
C GLY A 25 9.82 2.05 -12.19
N ALA A 26 9.73 1.02 -11.33
CA ALA A 26 9.82 -0.37 -11.75
C ALA A 26 8.64 -0.78 -12.64
N ILE A 27 7.41 -0.34 -12.31
CA ILE A 27 6.23 -0.59 -13.16
C ILE A 27 6.38 0.10 -14.52
N ALA A 28 6.88 1.34 -14.56
CA ALA A 28 7.14 2.05 -15.82
C ALA A 28 8.18 1.30 -16.69
N ALA A 29 9.22 0.75 -16.06
CA ALA A 29 10.21 -0.07 -16.77
C ALA A 29 9.61 -1.36 -17.32
N LEU A 30 8.77 -2.04 -16.54
CA LEU A 30 8.05 -3.24 -17.01
C LEU A 30 7.14 -2.92 -18.21
N ASP A 31 6.44 -1.78 -18.13
CA ASP A 31 5.56 -1.33 -19.21
C ASP A 31 6.36 -1.03 -20.51
N ALA A 32 7.50 -0.36 -20.39
CA ALA A 32 8.40 -0.09 -21.50
C ALA A 32 8.97 -1.38 -22.15
N LEU A 33 9.09 -2.45 -21.37
CA LEU A 33 9.47 -3.79 -21.85
C LEU A 33 8.28 -4.59 -22.40
N GLY A 34 7.07 -4.01 -22.43
CA GLY A 34 5.86 -4.67 -22.90
C GLY A 34 5.31 -5.73 -21.93
N VAL A 35 5.76 -5.73 -20.67
CA VAL A 35 5.29 -6.65 -19.66
C VAL A 35 4.01 -6.11 -19.01
N LYS A 36 2.92 -6.85 -19.15
CA LYS A 36 1.61 -6.53 -18.57
C LYS A 36 1.17 -7.65 -17.65
N ALA A 37 0.48 -7.29 -16.58
CA ALA A 37 -0.13 -8.23 -15.65
C ALA A 37 -1.65 -8.14 -15.69
N GLY A 38 -2.33 -9.28 -15.69
CA GLY A 38 -3.79 -9.37 -15.63
C GLY A 38 -4.31 -9.46 -14.20
N SER A 39 -3.41 -9.50 -13.22
CA SER A 39 -3.74 -9.39 -11.79
C SER A 39 -2.66 -8.60 -11.06
N VAL A 40 -3.07 -7.86 -10.04
CA VAL A 40 -2.18 -7.08 -9.20
C VAL A 40 -2.60 -7.20 -7.74
N PHE A 41 -1.63 -7.43 -6.87
CA PHE A 41 -1.84 -7.59 -5.44
C PHE A 41 -0.89 -6.67 -4.69
N GLY A 42 -1.37 -6.00 -3.66
CA GLY A 42 -0.55 -5.04 -2.96
C GLY A 42 -0.83 -4.89 -1.47
N THR A 43 0.16 -4.38 -0.76
CA THR A 43 0.09 -4.08 0.67
C THR A 43 0.52 -2.63 0.91
N SER A 44 -0.21 -1.90 1.76
CA SER A 44 0.13 -0.51 2.12
C SER A 44 0.21 0.38 0.87
N VAL A 45 1.32 1.13 0.68
CA VAL A 45 1.54 1.93 -0.54
C VAL A 45 1.42 1.08 -1.81
N GLY A 46 1.85 -0.19 -1.76
CA GLY A 46 1.70 -1.12 -2.88
C GLY A 46 0.24 -1.42 -3.23
N ALA A 47 -0.69 -1.38 -2.26
CA ALA A 47 -2.12 -1.51 -2.53
C ALA A 47 -2.67 -0.28 -3.28
N LEU A 48 -2.17 0.93 -2.96
CA LEU A 48 -2.54 2.16 -3.66
C LEU A 48 -2.07 2.10 -5.12
N HIS A 49 -0.82 1.70 -5.34
CA HIS A 49 -0.27 1.53 -6.69
C HIS A 49 -0.97 0.39 -7.45
N ALA A 50 -1.38 -0.68 -6.77
CA ALA A 50 -2.13 -1.77 -7.38
C ALA A 50 -3.46 -1.28 -7.96
N ALA A 51 -4.18 -0.41 -7.24
CA ALA A 51 -5.41 0.20 -7.75
C ALA A 51 -5.14 1.14 -8.95
N MET A 52 -4.08 1.96 -8.88
CA MET A 52 -3.68 2.84 -9.98
C MET A 52 -3.21 2.06 -11.21
N TYR A 53 -2.49 0.95 -11.01
CA TYR A 53 -2.13 0.02 -12.08
C TYR A 53 -3.39 -0.59 -12.72
N ALA A 54 -4.30 -1.10 -11.91
CA ALA A 54 -5.53 -1.72 -12.41
C ALA A 54 -6.36 -0.76 -13.26
N GLN A 55 -6.51 0.49 -12.85
CA GLN A 55 -7.24 1.50 -13.65
C GLN A 55 -6.44 2.09 -14.83
N GLY A 56 -5.14 1.77 -14.96
CA GLY A 56 -4.29 2.25 -16.06
C GLY A 56 -3.89 3.73 -15.91
N SER A 57 -3.53 4.18 -14.70
CA SER A 57 -3.14 5.56 -14.38
C SER A 57 -1.76 5.68 -13.73
N MET A 58 -0.81 4.84 -14.14
CA MET A 58 0.54 4.88 -13.57
C MET A 58 1.29 6.18 -13.91
N ASP A 59 0.92 6.87 -14.98
CA ASP A 59 1.47 8.21 -15.29
C ASP A 59 1.09 9.22 -14.20
N ALA A 60 -0.17 9.18 -13.73
CA ALA A 60 -0.61 10.03 -12.62
C ALA A 60 0.08 9.66 -11.30
N ALA A 61 0.42 8.38 -11.09
CA ALA A 61 1.24 7.98 -9.97
C ALA A 61 2.65 8.57 -10.05
N ALA A 62 3.28 8.54 -11.23
CA ALA A 62 4.60 9.12 -11.45
C ALA A 62 4.59 10.64 -11.22
N GLU A 63 3.58 11.34 -11.71
CA GLU A 63 3.41 12.77 -11.48
C GLU A 63 3.24 13.09 -9.98
N LEU A 64 2.39 12.34 -9.27
CA LEU A 64 2.22 12.48 -7.83
C LEU A 64 3.56 12.31 -7.11
N TRP A 65 4.30 11.23 -7.37
CA TRP A 65 5.56 10.96 -6.70
C TRP A 65 6.65 11.98 -7.01
N SER A 66 6.57 12.72 -8.12
CA SER A 66 7.52 13.79 -8.45
C SER A 66 7.36 15.03 -7.58
N SER A 67 6.22 15.20 -6.91
CA SER A 67 5.86 16.44 -6.21
C SER A 67 5.28 16.24 -4.81
N ILE A 68 4.92 15.00 -4.44
CA ILE A 68 4.27 14.69 -3.15
C ILE A 68 5.15 15.12 -1.97
N ARG A 69 4.52 15.74 -1.00
CA ARG A 69 5.11 16.16 0.27
C ARG A 69 4.42 15.47 1.43
N LEU A 70 5.02 15.52 2.59
CA LEU A 70 4.42 14.96 3.80
C LEU A 70 3.09 15.64 4.17
N SER A 71 2.99 16.96 3.88
CA SER A 71 1.73 17.73 4.04
C SER A 71 0.59 17.29 3.13
N ASP A 72 0.90 16.55 2.05
CA ASP A 72 -0.11 15.97 1.18
C ASP A 72 -0.62 14.60 1.71
N VAL A 73 0.06 14.04 2.71
CA VAL A 73 -0.28 12.75 3.32
C VAL A 73 -0.97 12.93 4.67
N VAL A 74 -0.50 13.87 5.48
CA VAL A 74 -1.04 14.17 6.81
C VAL A 74 -1.32 15.66 6.95
N SER A 75 -2.28 16.04 7.80
CA SER A 75 -2.64 17.45 7.99
C SER A 75 -1.48 18.27 8.59
N GLU A 76 -1.44 19.56 8.28
CA GLU A 76 -0.44 20.50 8.83
C GLU A 76 -0.45 20.53 10.36
N GLU A 77 -1.62 20.38 10.98
CA GLU A 77 -1.75 20.29 12.43
C GLU A 77 -1.05 19.03 12.98
N SER A 78 -1.19 17.91 12.29
CA SER A 78 -0.47 16.67 12.64
C SER A 78 1.03 16.80 12.42
N LEU A 79 1.46 17.53 11.38
CA LEU A 79 2.89 17.80 11.12
C LEU A 79 3.51 18.69 12.17
N ALA A 80 2.82 19.75 12.60
CA ALA A 80 3.31 20.64 13.63
C ALA A 80 3.61 19.92 14.96
N ILE A 81 2.87 18.83 15.24
CA ILE A 81 3.12 17.97 16.39
C ILE A 81 4.32 17.03 16.12
N ALA A 82 4.59 16.71 14.85
CA ALA A 82 5.66 15.81 14.42
C ALA A 82 7.00 16.52 14.17
N ASP A 83 7.04 17.85 14.12
CA ASP A 83 8.28 18.63 13.89
C ASP A 83 9.35 18.43 15.01
N ASP A 84 8.91 17.95 16.19
CA ASP A 84 9.81 17.40 17.20
C ASP A 84 10.44 16.05 16.81
N ALA A 85 10.05 15.50 15.63
CA ALA A 85 10.29 14.10 15.24
C ALA A 85 11.40 13.89 14.21
N GLU A 86 12.13 14.93 13.80
CA GLU A 86 13.17 14.84 12.74
C GLU A 86 14.25 13.76 12.97
N ASN A 87 14.35 13.20 14.18
CA ASN A 87 15.31 12.16 14.54
C ASN A 87 14.70 10.99 15.34
N ILE A 88 13.37 10.79 15.27
CA ILE A 88 12.68 9.77 16.08
C ILE A 88 13.17 8.36 15.79
N PHE A 89 13.46 8.04 14.51
CA PHE A 89 13.86 6.70 14.12
C PHE A 89 15.28 6.31 14.56
N ASP A 90 16.11 7.31 14.90
CA ASP A 90 17.47 7.11 15.41
C ASP A 90 17.52 7.04 16.95
N HIS A 91 16.40 7.35 17.62
CA HIS A 91 16.28 7.42 19.07
C HIS A 91 15.12 6.56 19.58
N PRO A 92 15.37 5.29 19.99
CA PRO A 92 14.33 4.36 20.44
C PRO A 92 13.43 4.89 21.57
N GLU A 93 14.00 5.68 22.49
CA GLU A 93 13.28 6.31 23.58
C GLU A 93 12.28 7.36 23.09
N LYS A 94 12.67 8.19 22.11
CA LYS A 94 11.81 9.19 21.49
C LYS A 94 10.72 8.52 20.62
N LEU A 95 11.08 7.41 19.96
CA LEU A 95 10.13 6.62 19.19
C LEU A 95 9.01 6.06 20.09
N LEU A 96 9.35 5.54 21.28
CA LEU A 96 8.36 5.04 22.22
C LEU A 96 7.44 6.14 22.75
N GLU A 97 8.00 7.31 23.06
CA GLU A 97 7.23 8.48 23.49
C GLU A 97 6.29 8.96 22.37
N PHE A 98 6.79 9.04 21.15
CA PHE A 98 6.03 9.39 19.95
C PHE A 98 4.87 8.38 19.73
N ILE A 99 5.16 7.09 19.74
CA ILE A 99 4.15 6.03 19.61
C ILE A 99 3.08 6.17 20.68
N THR A 100 3.47 6.38 21.93
CA THR A 100 2.55 6.54 23.06
C THR A 100 1.66 7.76 22.89
N ARG A 101 2.24 8.89 22.47
CA ARG A 101 1.52 10.16 22.23
C ARG A 101 0.48 10.00 21.12
N TYR A 102 0.86 9.41 19.98
CA TYR A 102 -0.06 9.22 18.85
C TYR A 102 -1.11 8.12 19.10
N ALA A 103 -0.78 7.08 19.85
CA ALA A 103 -1.76 6.09 20.27
C ALA A 103 -2.87 6.70 21.13
N HIS A 104 -2.54 7.67 22.01
CA HIS A 104 -3.52 8.42 22.78
C HIS A 104 -4.35 9.40 21.93
N GLN A 105 -3.80 9.95 20.86
CA GLN A 105 -4.47 10.88 19.94
C GLN A 105 -5.21 10.17 18.79
N LYS A 106 -5.21 8.82 18.75
CA LYS A 106 -5.81 7.98 17.69
C LYS A 106 -5.11 8.08 16.32
N GLY A 107 -3.84 8.50 16.28
CA GLY A 107 -3.04 8.64 15.05
C GLY A 107 -3.09 10.06 14.44
N MET A 108 -2.28 10.26 13.40
CA MET A 108 -2.24 11.52 12.63
C MET A 108 -3.48 11.64 11.74
N ASP A 109 -3.92 12.86 11.50
CA ASP A 109 -4.99 13.11 10.54
C ASP A 109 -4.48 12.89 9.10
N VAL A 110 -5.02 11.87 8.45
CA VAL A 110 -4.68 11.44 7.08
C VAL A 110 -5.73 11.89 6.05
N SER A 111 -6.55 12.89 6.38
CA SER A 111 -7.55 13.44 5.45
C SER A 111 -6.94 13.89 4.12
N PRO A 112 -5.74 14.53 4.07
CA PRO A 112 -5.12 14.89 2.80
C PRO A 112 -4.84 13.68 1.92
N LEU A 113 -4.34 12.58 2.49
CA LEU A 113 -4.12 11.33 1.75
C LEU A 113 -5.46 10.77 1.20
N MET A 114 -6.51 10.79 1.99
CA MET A 114 -7.84 10.35 1.54
C MET A 114 -8.34 11.18 0.37
N GLU A 115 -8.16 12.50 0.38
CA GLU A 115 -8.52 13.38 -0.73
C GLU A 115 -7.74 13.04 -2.00
N ILE A 116 -6.44 12.76 -1.89
CA ILE A 116 -5.61 12.30 -3.01
C ILE A 116 -6.15 10.98 -3.57
N LEU A 117 -6.46 10.01 -2.72
CA LEU A 117 -6.99 8.72 -3.15
C LEU A 117 -8.31 8.88 -3.90
N HIS A 118 -9.25 9.67 -3.37
CA HIS A 118 -10.54 9.93 -4.03
C HIS A 118 -10.38 10.68 -5.36
N ARG A 119 -9.38 11.55 -5.48
CA ARG A 119 -9.10 12.27 -6.72
C ARG A 119 -8.45 11.41 -7.79
N LEU A 120 -7.55 10.49 -7.41
CA LEU A 120 -6.71 9.75 -8.35
C LEU A 120 -7.25 8.35 -8.69
N ILE A 121 -8.04 7.75 -7.79
CA ILE A 121 -8.55 6.39 -7.98
C ILE A 121 -10.05 6.44 -8.20
N ASP A 122 -10.46 6.00 -9.38
CA ASP A 122 -11.85 5.82 -9.79
C ASP A 122 -12.22 4.34 -9.64
N GLU A 123 -13.00 4.00 -8.61
CA GLU A 123 -13.41 2.62 -8.32
C GLU A 123 -14.12 1.97 -9.51
N ASP A 124 -14.99 2.69 -10.18
CA ASP A 124 -15.72 2.17 -11.33
C ASP A 124 -14.79 1.82 -12.50
N ARG A 125 -13.75 2.63 -12.70
CA ARG A 125 -12.72 2.36 -13.70
C ARG A 125 -11.87 1.15 -13.32
N VAL A 126 -11.50 1.01 -12.04
CA VAL A 126 -10.81 -0.18 -11.52
C VAL A 126 -11.67 -1.42 -11.77
N ARG A 127 -12.95 -1.40 -11.41
CA ARG A 127 -13.87 -2.54 -11.58
C ARG A 127 -14.08 -2.93 -13.05
N ARG A 128 -14.06 -1.98 -13.96
CA ARG A 128 -14.21 -2.24 -15.42
C ARG A 128 -12.91 -2.58 -16.14
N SER A 129 -11.77 -2.49 -15.50
CA SER A 129 -10.46 -2.69 -16.12
C SER A 129 -10.19 -4.10 -16.64
N GLY A 130 -10.84 -5.10 -16.04
CA GLY A 130 -10.56 -6.51 -16.27
C GLY A 130 -9.29 -7.01 -15.55
N VAL A 131 -8.55 -6.14 -14.87
CA VAL A 131 -7.41 -6.53 -14.04
C VAL A 131 -7.92 -6.96 -12.66
N ARG A 132 -7.54 -8.15 -12.21
CA ARG A 132 -7.89 -8.64 -10.87
C ARG A 132 -7.06 -7.91 -9.83
N LEU A 133 -7.73 -7.25 -8.88
CA LEU A 133 -7.08 -6.51 -7.80
C LEU A 133 -7.30 -7.22 -6.47
N GLY A 134 -6.25 -7.29 -5.65
CA GLY A 134 -6.35 -7.71 -4.26
C GLY A 134 -5.46 -6.89 -3.35
N VAL A 135 -5.91 -6.68 -2.12
CA VAL A 135 -5.19 -5.94 -1.10
C VAL A 135 -5.10 -6.75 0.19
N VAL A 136 -4.01 -6.56 0.92
CA VAL A 136 -3.81 -7.18 2.24
C VAL A 136 -3.93 -6.11 3.32
N THR A 137 -4.63 -6.45 4.38
CA THR A 137 -4.72 -5.65 5.61
C THR A 137 -4.70 -6.57 6.83
N THR A 138 -4.52 -6.01 8.01
CA THR A 138 -4.46 -6.76 9.26
C THR A 138 -5.65 -6.40 10.15
N ARG A 139 -6.44 -7.38 10.56
CA ARG A 139 -7.60 -7.14 11.44
C ARG A 139 -7.13 -6.87 12.86
N PHE A 140 -7.66 -5.84 13.50
CA PHE A 140 -7.37 -5.51 14.89
C PHE A 140 -8.58 -5.82 15.80
N PRO A 141 -8.40 -6.39 17.02
CA PRO A 141 -7.12 -6.64 17.70
C PRO A 141 -6.51 -8.04 17.48
N SER A 142 -7.13 -8.90 16.68
CA SER A 142 -6.71 -10.30 16.51
C SER A 142 -5.36 -10.47 15.78
N LEU A 143 -4.90 -9.43 15.09
CA LEU A 143 -3.75 -9.44 14.20
C LEU A 143 -3.81 -10.52 13.10
N ALA A 144 -5.02 -10.96 12.76
CA ALA A 144 -5.23 -11.89 11.69
C ALA A 144 -5.10 -11.17 10.33
N MET A 145 -4.40 -11.81 9.39
CA MET A 145 -4.33 -11.35 8.01
C MET A 145 -5.73 -11.33 7.40
N ALA A 146 -6.05 -10.27 6.68
CA ALA A 146 -7.28 -10.13 5.92
C ALA A 146 -6.94 -9.74 4.49
N GLU A 147 -7.10 -10.69 3.59
CA GLU A 147 -7.00 -10.48 2.15
C GLU A 147 -8.37 -10.07 1.61
N LYS A 148 -8.40 -9.06 0.75
CA LYS A 148 -9.61 -8.60 0.08
C LYS A 148 -9.37 -8.49 -1.41
N ARG A 149 -10.15 -9.24 -2.18
CA ARG A 149 -10.21 -9.12 -3.63
C ARG A 149 -11.28 -8.09 -3.99
N LEU A 150 -11.12 -7.44 -5.12
CA LEU A 150 -12.04 -6.39 -5.57
C LEU A 150 -13.49 -6.88 -5.67
N GLU A 151 -13.69 -8.12 -6.12
CA GLU A 151 -15.01 -8.76 -6.22
C GLU A 151 -15.68 -9.06 -4.87
N GLU A 152 -14.90 -9.08 -3.79
CA GLU A 152 -15.37 -9.28 -2.41
C GLU A 152 -15.66 -7.95 -1.70
N MET A 153 -15.30 -6.82 -2.32
CA MET A 153 -15.53 -5.49 -1.80
C MET A 153 -16.90 -4.99 -2.24
N GLU A 154 -17.67 -4.45 -1.30
CA GLU A 154 -18.91 -3.74 -1.63
C GLU A 154 -18.62 -2.58 -2.58
N ALA A 155 -19.56 -2.27 -3.48
CA ALA A 155 -19.42 -1.13 -4.37
C ALA A 155 -19.32 0.18 -3.54
N GLY A 156 -18.36 1.02 -3.87
CA GLY A 156 -18.06 2.26 -3.13
C GLY A 156 -17.09 2.08 -1.96
N SER A 157 -16.60 0.86 -1.67
CA SER A 157 -15.71 0.61 -0.52
C SER A 157 -14.23 0.45 -0.87
N LEU A 158 -13.84 0.56 -2.14
CA LEU A 158 -12.44 0.38 -2.54
C LEU A 158 -11.48 1.30 -1.76
N HIS A 159 -11.79 2.59 -1.68
CA HIS A 159 -10.95 3.57 -0.97
C HIS A 159 -10.78 3.22 0.51
N ASP A 160 -11.83 2.70 1.14
CA ASP A 160 -11.77 2.25 2.54
C ASP A 160 -10.81 1.07 2.71
N TRP A 161 -10.84 0.09 1.79
CA TRP A 161 -9.92 -1.05 1.83
C TRP A 161 -8.48 -0.66 1.51
N LEU A 162 -8.27 0.26 0.56
CA LEU A 162 -6.95 0.81 0.28
C LEU A 162 -6.38 1.52 1.50
N MET A 163 -7.18 2.37 2.14
CA MET A 163 -6.77 3.07 3.35
C MET A 163 -6.55 2.10 4.53
N ALA A 164 -7.38 1.06 4.67
CA ALA A 164 -7.18 0.01 5.68
C ALA A 164 -5.82 -0.68 5.50
N SER A 165 -5.44 -0.97 4.25
CA SER A 165 -4.14 -1.55 3.91
C SER A 165 -2.96 -0.62 4.23
N ALA A 166 -3.16 0.70 4.17
CA ALA A 166 -2.14 1.71 4.43
C ALA A 166 -2.19 2.33 5.84
N SER A 167 -3.06 1.82 6.73
CA SER A 167 -3.22 2.33 8.10
C SER A 167 -2.09 1.88 9.04
N CYS A 168 -0.91 2.47 8.88
CA CYS A 168 0.30 2.17 9.64
C CYS A 168 0.17 2.65 11.11
N PHE A 169 -0.66 1.93 11.88
CA PHE A 169 -0.91 2.22 13.29
C PHE A 169 0.38 2.02 14.13
N PRO A 170 0.67 2.89 15.10
CA PRO A 170 -0.17 3.98 15.63
C PRO A 170 0.04 5.33 14.94
N ILE A 171 0.91 5.43 13.94
CA ILE A 171 1.19 6.68 13.22
C ILE A 171 -0.06 7.13 12.47
N PHE A 172 -0.65 6.24 11.68
CA PHE A 172 -1.95 6.47 11.04
C PHE A 172 -3.07 5.83 11.86
N PRO A 173 -4.28 6.40 11.83
CA PRO A 173 -5.42 5.84 12.54
C PRO A 173 -5.80 4.46 11.98
N MET A 174 -6.38 3.61 12.86
CA MET A 174 -7.01 2.38 12.40
C MET A 174 -8.19 2.72 11.50
N LYS A 175 -8.35 1.99 10.40
CA LYS A 175 -9.50 2.14 9.52
C LYS A 175 -10.62 1.19 9.92
N GLN A 176 -11.83 1.71 10.03
CA GLN A 176 -13.04 0.89 10.24
C GLN A 176 -13.68 0.59 8.89
N VAL A 177 -13.93 -0.69 8.61
CA VAL A 177 -14.64 -1.16 7.42
C VAL A 177 -15.60 -2.28 7.83
N GLY A 178 -16.87 -2.16 7.50
CA GLY A 178 -17.89 -3.19 7.77
C GLY A 178 -18.05 -3.57 9.25
N GLY A 179 -17.75 -2.65 10.20
CA GLY A 179 -17.84 -2.92 11.64
C GLY A 179 -16.56 -3.44 12.28
N ASP A 180 -15.62 -3.95 11.52
CA ASP A 180 -14.29 -4.37 11.98
C ASP A 180 -13.27 -3.21 11.88
N ARG A 181 -12.18 -3.29 12.67
CA ARG A 181 -11.06 -2.37 12.60
C ARG A 181 -9.86 -3.05 11.96
N TYR A 182 -9.16 -2.28 11.15
CA TYR A 182 -8.00 -2.74 10.40
C TYR A 182 -6.81 -1.80 10.57
N ILE A 183 -5.62 -2.38 10.50
CA ILE A 183 -4.33 -1.72 10.44
C ILE A 183 -3.57 -2.19 9.20
N ASP A 184 -2.44 -1.58 8.92
CA ASP A 184 -1.60 -1.86 7.74
C ASP A 184 -1.36 -3.36 7.52
N GLY A 185 -1.45 -3.78 6.28
CA GLY A 185 -1.23 -5.17 5.89
C GLY A 185 0.19 -5.65 6.13
N GLY A 186 1.16 -4.75 6.14
CA GLY A 186 2.57 -5.05 6.39
C GLY A 186 2.87 -5.67 7.76
N PHE A 187 1.92 -5.62 8.71
CA PHE A 187 2.03 -6.35 9.97
C PHE A 187 1.90 -7.87 9.80
N CYS A 188 1.25 -8.34 8.73
CA CYS A 188 1.03 -9.76 8.46
C CYS A 188 1.74 -10.24 7.21
N ASP A 189 1.55 -9.54 6.07
CA ASP A 189 2.15 -9.90 4.79
C ASP A 189 2.46 -8.63 3.99
N ASN A 190 3.75 -8.28 3.98
CA ASN A 190 4.20 -7.05 3.32
C ASN A 190 4.29 -7.18 1.81
N THR A 191 4.48 -8.39 1.28
CA THR A 191 4.63 -8.64 -0.16
C THR A 191 3.81 -9.87 -0.52
N PRO A 192 2.51 -9.71 -0.88
CA PRO A 192 1.51 -10.78 -0.89
C PRO A 192 1.65 -11.76 -2.08
N VAL A 193 2.78 -12.43 -2.15
CA VAL A 193 3.10 -13.41 -3.21
C VAL A 193 2.15 -14.60 -3.15
N GLU A 194 1.82 -15.09 -1.93
CA GLU A 194 0.91 -16.21 -1.80
C GLU A 194 -0.50 -15.92 -2.30
N MET A 195 -0.98 -14.67 -2.17
CA MET A 195 -2.24 -14.25 -2.74
C MET A 195 -2.22 -14.36 -4.27
N ALA A 196 -1.11 -13.99 -4.91
CA ALA A 196 -0.92 -14.16 -6.36
C ALA A 196 -0.89 -15.65 -6.76
N VAL A 197 -0.20 -16.50 -6.01
CA VAL A 197 -0.18 -17.96 -6.25
C VAL A 197 -1.60 -18.53 -6.18
N ARG A 198 -2.35 -18.21 -5.11
CA ARG A 198 -3.74 -18.69 -4.94
C ARG A 198 -4.70 -18.14 -5.99
N SER A 199 -4.36 -17.03 -6.64
CA SER A 199 -5.16 -16.49 -7.76
C SER A 199 -4.98 -17.27 -9.07
N GLY A 200 -4.07 -18.25 -9.10
CA GLY A 200 -3.75 -19.05 -10.28
C GLY A 200 -2.76 -18.39 -11.25
N ALA A 201 -2.02 -17.39 -10.80
CA ALA A 201 -0.95 -16.79 -11.60
C ALA A 201 0.16 -17.82 -11.88
N ARG A 202 0.63 -17.86 -13.12
CA ARG A 202 1.76 -18.73 -13.54
C ARG A 202 3.09 -18.01 -13.45
N ASP A 203 3.08 -16.73 -13.75
CA ASP A 203 4.24 -15.86 -13.69
C ASP A 203 3.96 -14.76 -12.65
N ILE A 204 4.86 -14.58 -11.70
CA ILE A 204 4.70 -13.59 -10.64
C ILE A 204 5.92 -12.67 -10.67
N ILE A 205 5.66 -11.38 -10.76
CA ILE A 205 6.66 -10.32 -10.65
C ILE A 205 6.40 -9.61 -9.32
N ALA A 206 7.30 -9.77 -8.36
CA ALA A 206 7.21 -9.11 -7.08
C ALA A 206 8.18 -7.93 -7.02
N ILE A 207 7.68 -6.75 -6.65
CA ILE A 207 8.47 -5.58 -6.34
C ILE A 207 8.43 -5.41 -4.82
N ASP A 208 9.50 -5.85 -4.16
CA ASP A 208 9.62 -5.77 -2.71
C ASP A 208 10.48 -4.57 -2.32
N ILE A 209 9.85 -3.63 -1.62
CA ILE A 209 10.48 -2.42 -1.09
C ILE A 209 10.59 -2.45 0.44
N GLY A 210 10.32 -3.59 1.06
CA GLY A 210 10.47 -3.84 2.48
C GLY A 210 11.93 -3.68 2.97
N LYS A 211 12.10 -3.70 4.29
CA LYS A 211 13.43 -3.80 4.90
C LYS A 211 13.82 -5.28 4.94
N HIS A 212 14.71 -5.73 4.04
CA HIS A 212 15.39 -7.00 4.23
C HIS A 212 16.42 -6.83 5.34
N ARG A 213 16.30 -7.60 6.42
CA ARG A 213 17.45 -7.83 7.30
C ARG A 213 18.42 -8.71 6.51
N SER A 214 19.48 -8.10 6.00
CA SER A 214 20.62 -8.86 5.51
C SER A 214 21.22 -9.63 6.69
N HIS A 215 20.90 -10.91 6.80
CA HIS A 215 21.70 -11.83 7.59
C HIS A 215 22.98 -12.11 6.79
N THR A 216 23.89 -11.16 6.75
CA THR A 216 25.29 -11.45 6.43
C THR A 216 25.97 -11.87 7.72
N GLN A 217 25.71 -13.09 8.16
CA GLN A 217 26.70 -13.85 8.92
C GLN A 217 27.44 -14.73 7.91
N TYR A 218 28.50 -14.19 7.38
CA TYR A 218 29.63 -15.00 6.89
C TYR A 218 30.65 -14.98 8.03
N ASP A 219 30.61 -16.02 8.85
CA ASP A 219 31.75 -16.50 9.64
C ASP A 219 32.42 -17.66 8.87
#